data_855a62a78d398551e781e5d4971b742e
#
_entry.id   855a62a78d398551e781e5d4971b742e
#
_cell.length_a   1.000
_cell.length_b   1.000
_cell.length_c   1.000
_cell.angle_alpha   90.00
_cell.angle_beta   90.00
_cell.angle_gamma   90.00
#
_symmetry.space_group_name_H-M   'P 1'
#
loop_
_entity.id
_entity.type
_entity.pdbx_description
1 polymer ?
#
loop_
_entity_poly.entity_id
_entity_poly.type
_entity_poly.pdbx_seq_one_letter_code
_entity_poly.pdbx_strand_id
1 'polypeptide(L)'
;EAEESVVISAEVSGKINDINVLANQKVKQGQLLVKLNDDKAKAALSEAEAYLRNEKRKLTEFERLAKKGAITQTEIDAQKASVDIAIARLDAAKANLNDLNISAPFSGTVGFIDFSRGKMVSTGAELLTLDNLTSMQLDLLIPERYLSMLSKGMKVEATTNAWGDTSFSGTVVGIDTRINSETLNLRVRIKFDNQLDKLKPGMLMSGTLAFPPISAPIIPVQALQYSGTKRYVYVVDSANKAVRTEVLLGARVGNEVVIEKGLEIGQRI
;
A
#
# COMPACT_ATOMS: atom_id res chain seq x y z
N GLU A 1 -4.39 -2.84 -7.18
CA GLU A 1 -4.75 -2.47 -5.80
C GLU A 1 -4.70 -0.95 -5.66
N ALA A 2 -5.43 -0.38 -4.70
CA ALA A 2 -5.26 1.02 -4.33
C ALA A 2 -3.97 1.18 -3.50
N GLU A 3 -3.35 2.36 -3.51
CA GLU A 3 -2.15 2.64 -2.71
C GLU A 3 -2.44 2.55 -1.21
N GLU A 4 -3.59 3.05 -0.78
CA GLU A 4 -4.13 2.91 0.57
C GLU A 4 -5.55 2.35 0.46
N SER A 5 -5.82 1.26 1.14
CA SER A 5 -7.12 0.58 1.18
C SER A 5 -7.32 0.00 2.57
N VAL A 6 -8.48 0.21 3.14
CA VAL A 6 -8.83 -0.31 4.46
C VAL A 6 -10.31 -0.64 4.55
N VAL A 7 -10.62 -1.72 5.26
CA VAL A 7 -11.97 -1.98 5.74
C VAL A 7 -12.14 -1.30 7.10
N ILE A 8 -12.98 -0.28 7.16
CA ILE A 8 -13.30 0.43 8.40
C ILE A 8 -14.21 -0.46 9.24
N SER A 9 -13.77 -0.77 10.44
CA SER A 9 -14.48 -1.61 11.40
C SER A 9 -14.80 -0.84 12.69
N ALA A 10 -15.81 -1.29 13.43
CA ALA A 10 -16.16 -0.72 14.72
C ALA A 10 -15.13 -1.13 15.79
N GLU A 11 -14.52 -0.18 16.49
CA GLU A 11 -13.57 -0.44 17.58
C GLU A 11 -14.26 -0.90 18.85
N VAL A 12 -15.50 -0.47 19.05
CA VAL A 12 -16.33 -0.81 20.21
C VAL A 12 -17.73 -1.22 19.78
N SER A 13 -18.40 -2.02 20.60
CA SER A 13 -19.79 -2.41 20.35
C SER A 13 -20.75 -1.26 20.63
N GLY A 14 -21.72 -1.07 19.75
CA GLY A 14 -22.72 -0.01 19.94
C GLY A 14 -23.83 -0.01 18.91
N LYS A 15 -24.86 0.80 19.12
CA LYS A 15 -25.94 1.03 18.14
C LYS A 15 -25.52 2.18 17.21
N ILE A 16 -25.65 1.99 15.90
CA ILE A 16 -25.41 3.05 14.92
C ILE A 16 -26.48 4.13 15.11
N ASN A 17 -26.02 5.35 15.40
CA ASN A 17 -26.88 6.53 15.57
C ASN A 17 -27.00 7.31 14.26
N ASP A 18 -25.84 7.66 13.68
CA ASP A 18 -25.78 8.46 12.45
C ASP A 18 -24.81 7.87 11.45
N ILE A 19 -25.13 8.04 10.18
CA ILE A 19 -24.28 7.74 9.04
C ILE A 19 -24.08 9.08 8.31
N ASN A 20 -22.85 9.58 8.30
CA ASN A 20 -22.52 10.94 7.86
C ASN A 20 -21.88 10.96 6.45
N VAL A 21 -21.94 9.86 5.75
CA VAL A 21 -21.39 9.70 4.40
C VAL A 21 -22.36 8.95 3.50
N LEU A 22 -22.17 9.11 2.20
CA LEU A 22 -22.89 8.38 1.15
C LEU A 22 -21.95 7.37 0.49
N ALA A 23 -22.51 6.35 -0.13
CA ALA A 23 -21.74 5.44 -0.96
C ALA A 23 -21.05 6.20 -2.10
N ASN A 24 -19.81 5.82 -2.41
CA ASN A 24 -18.95 6.46 -3.41
C ASN A 24 -18.59 7.94 -3.14
N GLN A 25 -18.84 8.43 -1.93
CA GLN A 25 -18.47 9.79 -1.56
C GLN A 25 -16.96 9.89 -1.32
N LYS A 26 -16.32 10.96 -1.84
CA LYS A 26 -14.96 11.34 -1.47
C LYS A 26 -14.96 12.01 -0.11
N VAL A 27 -14.10 11.52 0.79
CA VAL A 27 -13.95 12.02 2.16
C VAL A 27 -12.52 12.45 2.44
N LYS A 28 -12.35 13.33 3.42
CA LYS A 28 -11.03 13.78 3.88
C LYS A 28 -10.61 12.99 5.12
N GLN A 29 -9.30 12.89 5.36
CA GLN A 29 -8.77 12.36 6.61
C GLN A 29 -9.40 13.07 7.81
N GLY A 30 -9.80 12.29 8.83
CA GLY A 30 -10.47 12.78 10.04
C GLY A 30 -11.95 13.08 9.87
N GLN A 31 -12.54 12.97 8.67
CA GLN A 31 -13.97 13.17 8.48
C GLN A 31 -14.76 12.05 9.16
N LEU A 32 -15.79 12.44 9.94
CA LEU A 32 -16.69 11.52 10.61
C LEU A 32 -17.50 10.74 9.58
N LEU A 33 -17.42 9.41 9.62
CA LEU A 33 -18.12 8.50 8.73
C LEU A 33 -19.38 7.92 9.37
N VAL A 34 -19.23 7.33 10.54
CA VAL A 34 -20.29 6.68 11.29
C VAL A 34 -20.18 7.08 12.73
N LYS A 35 -21.32 7.32 13.36
CA LYS A 35 -21.41 7.63 14.79
C LYS A 35 -22.26 6.57 15.49
N LEU A 36 -21.70 5.98 16.51
CA LEU A 36 -22.43 5.11 17.42
C LEU A 36 -23.15 5.96 18.49
N ASN A 37 -24.10 5.35 19.21
CA ASN A 37 -24.78 6.03 20.32
C ASN A 37 -23.77 6.39 21.41
N ASP A 38 -23.62 7.68 21.66
CA ASP A 38 -22.59 8.27 22.52
C ASP A 38 -23.16 8.93 23.80
N ASP A 39 -24.45 8.78 24.08
CA ASP A 39 -25.11 9.46 25.21
C ASP A 39 -24.46 9.14 26.58
N LYS A 40 -24.15 7.85 26.78
CA LYS A 40 -23.48 7.39 28.01
C LYS A 40 -22.04 7.90 28.10
N ALA A 41 -21.30 7.88 26.99
CA ALA A 41 -19.92 8.36 26.96
C ALA A 41 -19.85 9.88 27.18
N LYS A 42 -20.76 10.64 26.62
CA LYS A 42 -20.89 12.09 26.90
C LYS A 42 -21.20 12.39 28.36
N ALA A 43 -22.09 11.62 28.96
CA ALA A 43 -22.38 11.75 30.40
C ALA A 43 -21.14 11.46 31.25
N ALA A 44 -20.41 10.39 30.96
CA ALA A 44 -19.16 10.03 31.63
C ALA A 44 -18.06 11.10 31.44
N LEU A 45 -17.94 11.67 30.23
CA LEU A 45 -17.04 12.80 29.99
C LEU A 45 -17.36 14.00 30.82
N SER A 46 -18.65 14.39 30.87
CA SER A 46 -19.11 15.53 31.69
C SER A 46 -18.84 15.31 33.17
N GLU A 47 -19.04 14.08 33.68
CA GLU A 47 -18.71 13.72 35.06
C GLU A 47 -17.20 13.85 35.32
N ALA A 48 -16.35 13.30 34.47
CA ALA A 48 -14.89 13.39 34.61
C ALA A 48 -14.38 14.83 34.56
N GLU A 49 -14.95 15.66 33.69
CA GLU A 49 -14.66 17.11 33.67
C GLU A 49 -15.03 17.82 34.94
N ALA A 50 -16.22 17.53 35.49
CA ALA A 50 -16.67 18.13 36.75
C ALA A 50 -15.78 17.69 37.92
N TYR A 51 -15.39 16.41 37.96
CA TYR A 51 -14.48 15.88 38.96
C TYR A 51 -13.10 16.57 38.89
N LEU A 52 -12.51 16.69 37.69
CA LEU A 52 -11.24 17.41 37.52
C LEU A 52 -11.33 18.87 37.94
N ARG A 53 -12.41 19.57 37.57
CA ARG A 53 -12.64 20.98 38.05
C ARG A 53 -12.66 21.06 39.56
N ASN A 54 -13.31 20.14 40.26
CA ASN A 54 -13.36 20.10 41.70
C ASN A 54 -11.98 19.84 42.31
N GLU A 55 -11.22 18.86 41.83
CA GLU A 55 -9.89 18.55 42.36
C GLU A 55 -8.88 19.69 42.13
N LYS A 56 -8.94 20.37 40.99
CA LYS A 56 -8.15 21.60 40.75
C LYS A 56 -8.53 22.73 41.68
N ARG A 57 -9.81 22.92 41.95
CA ARG A 57 -10.28 23.94 42.91
C ARG A 57 -9.75 23.66 44.31
N LYS A 58 -9.82 22.40 44.78
CA LYS A 58 -9.25 21.98 46.08
C LYS A 58 -7.73 22.25 46.13
N LEU A 59 -6.99 21.91 45.08
CA LEU A 59 -5.55 22.16 45.02
C LEU A 59 -5.23 23.65 45.17
N THR A 60 -5.93 24.52 44.44
CA THR A 60 -5.78 25.97 44.56
C THR A 60 -6.07 26.48 46.00
N GLU A 61 -7.07 25.90 46.65
CA GLU A 61 -7.39 26.24 48.04
C GLU A 61 -6.30 25.77 49.01
N PHE A 62 -5.77 24.55 48.83
CA PHE A 62 -4.66 23.99 49.61
C PHE A 62 -3.38 24.82 49.44
N GLU A 63 -3.03 25.24 48.25
CA GLU A 63 -1.91 26.11 47.97
C GLU A 63 -2.05 27.48 48.64
N ARG A 64 -3.28 28.02 48.70
CA ARG A 64 -3.57 29.27 49.40
C ARG A 64 -3.43 29.14 50.95
N LEU A 65 -3.90 28.01 51.52
CA LEU A 65 -3.79 27.71 52.93
C LEU A 65 -2.36 27.41 53.36
N ALA A 66 -1.56 26.75 52.50
CA ALA A 66 -0.15 26.50 52.77
C ALA A 66 0.67 27.78 52.92
N LYS A 67 0.36 28.84 52.12
CA LYS A 67 0.99 30.15 52.26
C LYS A 67 0.73 30.80 53.63
N LYS A 68 -0.31 30.34 54.35
CA LYS A 68 -0.66 30.76 55.69
C LYS A 68 -0.19 29.82 56.80
N GLY A 69 0.56 28.76 56.42
CA GLY A 69 1.06 27.75 57.34
C GLY A 69 0.00 26.76 57.86
N ALA A 70 -1.19 26.71 57.26
CA ALA A 70 -2.33 25.92 57.73
C ALA A 70 -2.40 24.50 57.14
N ILE A 71 -1.55 24.16 56.14
CA ILE A 71 -1.50 22.87 55.45
C ILE A 71 -0.05 22.48 55.21
N THR A 72 0.26 21.17 55.29
CA THR A 72 1.58 20.60 55.09
C THR A 72 1.88 20.39 53.58
N GLN A 73 3.16 20.33 53.23
CA GLN A 73 3.58 20.01 51.89
C GLN A 73 3.07 18.63 51.45
N THR A 74 3.05 17.64 52.34
CA THR A 74 2.54 16.29 52.07
C THR A 74 1.07 16.30 51.65
N GLU A 75 0.23 17.17 52.25
CA GLU A 75 -1.19 17.30 51.88
C GLU A 75 -1.35 17.95 50.48
N ILE A 76 -0.49 18.94 50.15
CA ILE A 76 -0.45 19.51 48.79
C ILE A 76 -0.05 18.45 47.77
N ASP A 77 0.98 17.65 48.05
CA ASP A 77 1.46 16.63 47.14
C ASP A 77 0.41 15.50 46.97
N ALA A 78 -0.30 15.12 48.02
CA ALA A 78 -1.45 14.22 47.93
C ALA A 78 -2.59 14.79 47.04
N GLN A 79 -2.88 16.09 47.17
CA GLN A 79 -3.92 16.74 46.36
C GLN A 79 -3.46 16.87 44.87
N LYS A 80 -2.17 17.11 44.61
CA LYS A 80 -1.62 17.07 43.24
C LYS A 80 -1.80 15.69 42.61
N ALA A 81 -1.46 14.62 43.35
CA ALA A 81 -1.72 13.26 42.86
C ALA A 81 -3.21 13.01 42.57
N SER A 82 -4.13 13.59 43.37
CA SER A 82 -5.56 13.51 43.10
C SER A 82 -5.97 14.24 41.80
N VAL A 83 -5.34 15.37 41.50
CA VAL A 83 -5.53 16.07 40.21
C VAL A 83 -4.99 15.25 39.03
N ASP A 84 -3.84 14.62 39.19
CA ASP A 84 -3.26 13.77 38.14
C ASP A 84 -4.17 12.56 37.84
N ILE A 85 -4.74 11.95 38.89
CA ILE A 85 -5.73 10.86 38.72
C ILE A 85 -6.97 11.37 37.97
N ALA A 86 -7.43 12.59 38.31
CA ALA A 86 -8.60 13.20 37.66
C ALA A 86 -8.34 13.53 36.18
N ILE A 87 -7.11 13.92 35.82
CA ILE A 87 -6.69 14.12 34.43
C ILE A 87 -6.73 12.78 33.68
N ALA A 88 -6.15 11.73 34.26
CA ALA A 88 -6.16 10.40 33.64
C ALA A 88 -7.58 9.87 33.40
N ARG A 89 -8.52 10.10 34.33
CA ARG A 89 -9.95 9.75 34.17
C ARG A 89 -10.60 10.53 33.04
N LEU A 90 -10.30 11.82 32.93
CA LEU A 90 -10.81 12.65 31.84
C LEU A 90 -10.32 12.17 30.50
N ASP A 91 -9.05 11.82 30.40
CA ASP A 91 -8.46 11.33 29.13
C ASP A 91 -9.03 9.95 28.74
N ALA A 92 -9.28 9.06 29.70
CA ALA A 92 -9.98 7.81 29.46
C ALA A 92 -11.43 8.03 28.97
N ALA A 93 -12.17 8.99 29.56
CA ALA A 93 -13.53 9.31 29.12
C ALA A 93 -13.55 9.92 27.71
N LYS A 94 -12.54 10.73 27.34
CA LYS A 94 -12.38 11.27 25.97
C LYS A 94 -12.08 10.16 24.97
N ALA A 95 -11.18 9.23 25.28
CA ALA A 95 -10.86 8.09 24.42
C ALA A 95 -12.13 7.26 24.17
N ASN A 96 -12.85 6.87 25.21
CA ASN A 96 -14.10 6.13 25.09
C ASN A 96 -15.16 6.84 24.22
N LEU A 97 -15.23 8.18 24.28
CA LEU A 97 -16.13 8.95 23.41
C LEU A 97 -15.61 8.97 21.96
N ASN A 98 -14.30 9.05 21.78
CA ASN A 98 -13.69 9.05 20.45
C ASN A 98 -13.93 7.72 19.72
N ASP A 99 -13.82 6.59 20.40
CA ASP A 99 -14.01 5.24 19.84
C ASP A 99 -15.44 5.03 19.29
N LEU A 100 -16.40 5.84 19.72
CA LEU A 100 -17.79 5.86 19.22
C LEU A 100 -17.95 6.71 17.95
N ASN A 101 -16.93 7.48 17.56
CA ASN A 101 -16.91 8.33 16.39
C ASN A 101 -15.93 7.79 15.34
N ILE A 102 -16.46 6.98 14.44
CA ILE A 102 -15.66 6.30 13.42
C ILE A 102 -15.36 7.28 12.29
N SER A 103 -14.10 7.66 12.13
CA SER A 103 -13.61 8.64 11.17
C SER A 103 -12.68 8.03 10.13
N ALA A 104 -12.49 8.73 9.01
CA ALA A 104 -11.60 8.32 7.93
C ALA A 104 -10.12 8.42 8.35
N PRO A 105 -9.33 7.33 8.31
CA PRO A 105 -7.90 7.36 8.66
C PRO A 105 -7.05 8.08 7.62
N PHE A 106 -7.49 8.13 6.38
CA PHE A 106 -6.88 8.87 5.26
C PHE A 106 -7.97 9.41 4.32
N SER A 107 -7.59 10.28 3.38
CA SER A 107 -8.52 10.81 2.37
C SER A 107 -8.73 9.80 1.26
N GLY A 108 -10.00 9.49 0.93
CA GLY A 108 -10.31 8.46 -0.06
C GLY A 108 -11.77 8.47 -0.49
N THR A 109 -12.18 7.41 -1.16
CA THR A 109 -13.56 7.17 -1.59
C THR A 109 -14.18 6.06 -0.76
N VAL A 110 -15.34 6.32 -0.20
CA VAL A 110 -16.12 5.34 0.58
C VAL A 110 -16.77 4.33 -0.37
N GLY A 111 -16.74 3.06 -0.04
CA GLY A 111 -17.42 2.00 -0.76
C GLY A 111 -18.94 1.99 -0.52
N PHE A 112 -19.57 0.82 -0.68
CA PHE A 112 -20.99 0.65 -0.39
C PHE A 112 -21.28 0.63 1.11
N ILE A 113 -22.47 1.07 1.49
CA ILE A 113 -22.95 1.13 2.88
C ILE A 113 -24.14 0.20 3.00
N ASP A 114 -23.89 -1.02 3.49
CA ASP A 114 -24.90 -2.09 3.57
C ASP A 114 -25.52 -2.23 4.98
N PHE A 115 -25.62 -1.10 5.69
CA PHE A 115 -26.22 -1.05 7.00
C PHE A 115 -27.04 0.23 7.19
N SER A 116 -27.91 0.22 8.20
CA SER A 116 -28.80 1.33 8.49
C SER A 116 -28.63 1.86 9.92
N ARG A 117 -29.08 3.07 10.14
CA ARG A 117 -29.24 3.61 11.50
C ARG A 117 -30.09 2.67 12.35
N GLY A 118 -29.71 2.52 13.59
CA GLY A 118 -30.38 1.61 14.52
C GLY A 118 -29.81 0.20 14.59
N LYS A 119 -28.95 -0.22 13.63
CA LYS A 119 -28.27 -1.51 13.69
C LYS A 119 -27.31 -1.55 14.88
N MET A 120 -27.28 -2.70 15.58
CA MET A 120 -26.24 -3.00 16.57
C MET A 120 -25.03 -3.57 15.87
N VAL A 121 -23.85 -3.11 16.24
CA VAL A 121 -22.56 -3.63 15.78
C VAL A 121 -21.73 -4.07 16.97
N SER A 122 -20.92 -5.11 16.76
CA SER A 122 -19.93 -5.60 17.71
C SER A 122 -18.54 -5.06 17.38
N THR A 123 -17.63 -5.10 18.34
CA THR A 123 -16.20 -4.82 18.11
C THR A 123 -15.66 -5.69 16.97
N GLY A 124 -14.94 -5.09 16.02
CA GLY A 124 -14.42 -5.74 14.82
C GLY A 124 -15.43 -5.91 13.67
N ALA A 125 -16.70 -5.50 13.84
CA ALA A 125 -17.68 -5.56 12.76
C ALA A 125 -17.28 -4.62 11.62
N GLU A 126 -17.16 -5.17 10.42
CA GLU A 126 -16.89 -4.41 9.20
C GLU A 126 -18.08 -3.51 8.86
N LEU A 127 -17.80 -2.26 8.54
CA LEU A 127 -18.78 -1.24 8.23
C LEU A 127 -18.73 -0.84 6.75
N LEU A 128 -17.61 -0.33 6.29
CA LEU A 128 -17.44 0.14 4.93
C LEU A 128 -15.97 0.06 4.51
N THR A 129 -15.71 0.09 3.22
CA THR A 129 -14.37 0.20 2.67
C THR A 129 -14.03 1.66 2.42
N LEU A 130 -12.74 2.00 2.56
CA LEU A 130 -12.19 3.29 2.21
C LEU A 130 -10.94 3.08 1.36
N ASP A 131 -10.95 3.59 0.14
CA ASP A 131 -9.90 3.42 -0.84
C ASP A 131 -9.38 4.76 -1.36
N ASN A 132 -8.07 4.94 -1.34
CA ASN A 132 -7.43 6.05 -2.04
C ASN A 132 -7.24 5.68 -3.51
N LEU A 133 -8.19 6.07 -4.35
CA LEU A 133 -8.21 5.75 -5.78
C LEU A 133 -7.37 6.69 -6.65
N THR A 134 -6.73 7.71 -6.10
CA THR A 134 -5.93 8.66 -6.88
C THR A 134 -4.67 8.03 -7.45
N SER A 135 -4.17 7.00 -6.79
CA SER A 135 -2.99 6.24 -7.17
C SER A 135 -3.25 4.75 -7.02
N MET A 136 -2.93 4.01 -8.08
CA MET A 136 -3.12 2.57 -8.14
C MET A 136 -1.78 1.85 -8.23
N GLN A 137 -1.72 0.66 -7.68
CA GLN A 137 -0.53 -0.19 -7.70
C GLN A 137 -0.82 -1.51 -8.39
N LEU A 138 0.15 -1.98 -9.18
CA LEU A 138 0.16 -3.28 -9.81
C LEU A 138 1.43 -4.02 -9.38
N ASP A 139 1.28 -5.19 -8.79
CA ASP A 139 2.40 -6.07 -8.48
C ASP A 139 2.56 -7.08 -9.61
N LEU A 140 3.67 -6.98 -10.35
CA LEU A 140 4.06 -7.94 -11.38
C LEU A 140 5.04 -8.95 -10.80
N LEU A 141 4.86 -10.22 -11.16
CA LEU A 141 5.80 -11.30 -10.86
C LEU A 141 6.74 -11.49 -12.05
N ILE A 142 8.01 -11.18 -11.85
CA ILE A 142 9.03 -11.21 -12.91
C ILE A 142 10.06 -12.28 -12.57
N PRO A 143 10.43 -13.18 -13.53
CA PRO A 143 11.47 -14.19 -13.32
C PRO A 143 12.81 -13.56 -12.94
N GLU A 144 13.55 -14.20 -12.00
CA GLU A 144 14.82 -13.71 -11.44
C GLU A 144 15.89 -13.41 -12.49
N ARG A 145 15.89 -14.12 -13.62
CA ARG A 145 16.84 -13.91 -14.73
C ARG A 145 16.83 -12.48 -15.28
N TYR A 146 15.76 -11.73 -15.06
CA TYR A 146 15.62 -10.33 -15.48
C TYR A 146 16.01 -9.32 -14.40
N LEU A 147 16.44 -9.78 -13.21
CA LEU A 147 16.75 -8.91 -12.07
C LEU A 147 17.82 -7.86 -12.40
N SER A 148 18.87 -8.24 -13.16
CA SER A 148 19.94 -7.32 -13.55
C SER A 148 19.50 -6.19 -14.50
N MET A 149 18.35 -6.36 -15.15
CA MET A 149 17.78 -5.39 -16.08
C MET A 149 16.72 -4.50 -15.44
N LEU A 150 16.31 -4.81 -14.20
CA LEU A 150 15.27 -4.08 -13.49
C LEU A 150 15.85 -2.91 -12.73
N SER A 151 15.19 -1.77 -12.80
CA SER A 151 15.51 -0.61 -11.98
C SER A 151 14.26 0.20 -11.60
N LYS A 152 14.32 0.86 -10.44
CA LYS A 152 13.29 1.85 -10.06
C LYS A 152 13.25 2.97 -11.09
N GLY A 153 12.07 3.47 -11.39
CA GLY A 153 11.86 4.53 -12.38
C GLY A 153 11.60 4.04 -13.81
N MET A 154 11.74 2.74 -14.09
CA MET A 154 11.39 2.18 -15.41
C MET A 154 9.91 2.40 -15.71
N LYS A 155 9.62 2.72 -16.98
CA LYS A 155 8.25 2.86 -17.47
C LYS A 155 7.65 1.51 -17.80
N VAL A 156 6.38 1.36 -17.49
CA VAL A 156 5.58 0.16 -17.75
C VAL A 156 4.29 0.58 -18.41
N GLU A 157 3.97 -0.01 -19.55
CA GLU A 157 2.66 0.15 -20.16
C GLU A 157 1.77 -1.01 -19.74
N ALA A 158 0.56 -0.71 -19.31
CA ALA A 158 -0.39 -1.73 -18.91
C ALA A 158 -1.74 -1.52 -19.57
N THR A 159 -2.40 -2.62 -19.90
CA THR A 159 -3.74 -2.65 -20.49
C THR A 159 -4.68 -3.49 -19.64
N THR A 160 -5.97 -3.24 -19.77
CA THR A 160 -7.02 -4.03 -19.11
C THR A 160 -8.20 -4.21 -20.07
N ASN A 161 -8.83 -5.37 -20.02
CA ASN A 161 -9.98 -5.68 -20.86
C ASN A 161 -11.18 -4.75 -20.61
N ALA A 162 -11.23 -4.11 -19.43
CA ALA A 162 -12.32 -3.18 -19.09
C ALA A 162 -12.31 -1.89 -19.95
N TRP A 163 -11.16 -1.52 -20.51
CA TRP A 163 -10.98 -0.27 -21.28
C TRP A 163 -10.44 -0.52 -22.71
N GLY A 164 -10.55 -1.75 -23.21
CA GLY A 164 -10.12 -2.13 -24.57
C GLY A 164 -8.66 -1.77 -24.84
N ASP A 165 -8.41 -1.00 -25.92
CA ASP A 165 -7.05 -0.64 -26.34
C ASP A 165 -6.43 0.53 -25.55
N THR A 166 -7.06 0.97 -24.45
CA THR A 166 -6.50 2.05 -23.62
C THR A 166 -5.29 1.54 -22.86
N SER A 167 -4.12 2.15 -23.11
CA SER A 167 -2.90 1.91 -22.36
C SER A 167 -2.79 2.87 -21.17
N PHE A 168 -2.31 2.35 -20.05
CA PHE A 168 -2.02 3.09 -18.83
C PHE A 168 -0.51 3.06 -18.60
N SER A 169 0.11 4.24 -18.53
CA SER A 169 1.54 4.35 -18.27
C SER A 169 1.80 4.39 -16.77
N GLY A 170 2.62 3.47 -16.28
CA GLY A 170 3.05 3.37 -14.91
C GLY A 170 4.56 3.47 -14.76
N THR A 171 5.01 3.49 -13.52
CA THR A 171 6.43 3.58 -13.18
C THR A 171 6.77 2.56 -12.09
N VAL A 172 7.89 1.84 -12.24
CA VAL A 172 8.42 0.93 -11.22
C VAL A 172 8.84 1.75 -10.00
N VAL A 173 8.15 1.54 -8.87
CA VAL A 173 8.43 2.22 -7.60
C VAL A 173 9.15 1.32 -6.61
N GLY A 174 9.02 0.01 -6.74
CA GLY A 174 9.63 -0.96 -5.85
C GLY A 174 9.98 -2.27 -6.55
N ILE A 175 11.09 -2.86 -6.15
CA ILE A 175 11.50 -4.21 -6.50
C ILE A 175 11.69 -4.91 -5.16
N ASP A 176 11.00 -6.05 -4.97
CA ASP A 176 11.09 -6.81 -3.72
C ASP A 176 12.53 -7.25 -3.46
N THR A 177 12.91 -7.32 -2.21
CA THR A 177 14.24 -7.77 -1.79
C THR A 177 14.36 -9.29 -1.75
N ARG A 178 13.24 -10.00 -1.90
CA ARG A 178 13.17 -11.46 -1.81
C ARG A 178 12.63 -12.04 -3.11
N ILE A 179 13.27 -13.13 -3.54
CA ILE A 179 12.79 -13.98 -4.62
C ILE A 179 11.98 -15.12 -3.99
N ASN A 180 10.82 -15.41 -4.54
CA ASN A 180 10.06 -16.59 -4.14
C ASN A 180 10.79 -17.85 -4.59
N SER A 181 11.24 -18.68 -3.66
CA SER A 181 12.07 -19.87 -3.94
C SER A 181 11.34 -20.98 -4.70
N GLU A 182 10.01 -21.00 -4.66
CA GLU A 182 9.20 -22.01 -5.36
C GLU A 182 8.98 -21.64 -6.83
N THR A 183 8.73 -20.35 -7.08
CA THR A 183 8.38 -19.86 -8.43
C THR A 183 9.55 -19.18 -9.14
N LEU A 184 10.66 -18.91 -8.44
CA LEU A 184 11.83 -18.15 -8.92
C LEU A 184 11.45 -16.79 -9.51
N ASN A 185 10.39 -16.18 -8.96
CA ASN A 185 9.93 -14.86 -9.35
C ASN A 185 10.17 -13.84 -8.23
N LEU A 186 10.44 -12.61 -8.63
CA LEU A 186 10.45 -11.46 -7.75
C LEU A 186 9.24 -10.57 -8.04
N ARG A 187 8.75 -9.91 -7.01
CA ARG A 187 7.64 -8.98 -7.13
C ARG A 187 8.16 -7.58 -7.44
N VAL A 188 7.61 -7.00 -8.51
CA VAL A 188 7.92 -5.62 -8.92
C VAL A 188 6.65 -4.81 -8.83
N ARG A 189 6.69 -3.72 -8.07
CA ARG A 189 5.55 -2.82 -7.83
C ARG A 189 5.60 -1.64 -8.78
N ILE A 190 4.53 -1.48 -9.52
CA ILE A 190 4.31 -0.39 -10.48
C ILE A 190 3.23 0.51 -9.94
N LYS A 191 3.46 1.82 -10.01
CA LYS A 191 2.50 2.86 -9.63
C LYS A 191 1.92 3.51 -10.86
N PHE A 192 0.59 3.67 -10.87
CA PHE A 192 -0.18 4.34 -11.91
C PHE A 192 -0.90 5.54 -11.31
N ASP A 193 -0.88 6.65 -12.01
CA ASP A 193 -1.76 7.78 -11.73
C ASP A 193 -3.19 7.46 -12.25
N ASN A 194 -4.20 7.70 -11.41
CA ASN A 194 -5.58 7.36 -11.70
C ASN A 194 -6.52 8.58 -11.52
N GLN A 195 -6.08 9.78 -11.89
CA GLN A 195 -6.87 11.00 -11.76
C GLN A 195 -8.23 10.94 -12.45
N LEU A 196 -8.37 10.11 -13.50
CA LEU A 196 -9.61 9.92 -14.23
C LEU A 196 -10.53 8.84 -13.62
N ASP A 197 -10.19 8.26 -12.47
CA ASP A 197 -10.94 7.20 -11.77
C ASP A 197 -11.26 5.96 -12.65
N LYS A 198 -10.47 5.71 -13.71
CA LYS A 198 -10.68 4.57 -14.63
C LYS A 198 -10.25 3.23 -14.03
N LEU A 199 -9.21 3.22 -13.24
CA LEU A 199 -8.71 2.00 -12.60
C LEU A 199 -9.42 1.78 -11.27
N LYS A 200 -9.82 0.54 -11.01
CA LYS A 200 -10.47 0.12 -9.76
C LYS A 200 -9.70 -1.04 -9.12
N PRO A 201 -9.67 -1.12 -7.79
CA PRO A 201 -9.13 -2.28 -7.11
C PRO A 201 -9.76 -3.58 -7.61
N GLY A 202 -8.96 -4.65 -7.75
CA GLY A 202 -9.43 -5.93 -8.27
C GLY A 202 -9.44 -6.07 -9.81
N MET A 203 -9.17 -5.01 -10.58
CA MET A 203 -9.04 -5.15 -12.04
C MET A 203 -7.82 -6.00 -12.40
N LEU A 204 -8.02 -6.89 -13.38
CA LEU A 204 -6.93 -7.61 -14.03
C LEU A 204 -6.25 -6.70 -15.06
N MET A 205 -4.93 -6.59 -14.97
CA MET A 205 -4.12 -5.81 -15.88
C MET A 205 -2.98 -6.64 -16.44
N SER A 206 -2.64 -6.42 -17.72
CA SER A 206 -1.46 -6.98 -18.38
C SER A 206 -0.42 -5.88 -18.52
N GLY A 207 0.73 -6.04 -17.85
CA GLY A 207 1.83 -5.07 -17.90
C GLY A 207 2.91 -5.50 -18.90
N THR A 208 3.35 -4.58 -19.74
CA THR A 208 4.49 -4.74 -20.64
C THR A 208 5.64 -3.90 -20.13
N LEU A 209 6.76 -4.56 -19.82
CA LEU A 209 8.00 -3.94 -19.39
C LEU A 209 9.00 -3.99 -20.55
N ALA A 210 9.40 -2.82 -21.04
CA ALA A 210 10.42 -2.73 -22.08
C ALA A 210 11.81 -2.63 -21.43
N PHE A 211 12.66 -3.63 -21.69
CA PHE A 211 14.06 -3.56 -21.30
C PHE A 211 14.88 -2.78 -22.33
N PRO A 212 16.03 -2.21 -21.94
CA PRO A 212 16.94 -1.57 -22.86
C PRO A 212 17.31 -2.53 -24.01
N PRO A 213 17.40 -2.06 -25.26
CA PRO A 213 17.80 -2.90 -26.37
C PRO A 213 19.23 -3.43 -26.15
N ILE A 214 19.42 -4.70 -26.38
CA ILE A 214 20.74 -5.33 -26.37
C ILE A 214 21.24 -5.44 -27.82
N SER A 215 22.50 -5.08 -28.05
CA SER A 215 23.17 -5.35 -29.32
C SER A 215 23.76 -6.75 -29.26
N ALA A 216 23.22 -7.66 -30.04
CA ALA A 216 23.70 -9.03 -30.14
C ALA A 216 23.67 -9.49 -31.60
N PRO A 217 24.58 -10.40 -32.05
CA PRO A 217 24.52 -10.96 -33.37
C PRO A 217 23.19 -11.68 -33.59
N ILE A 218 22.57 -11.46 -34.75
CA ILE A 218 21.39 -12.21 -35.21
C ILE A 218 21.79 -12.98 -36.46
N ILE A 219 21.47 -14.26 -36.51
CA ILE A 219 21.77 -15.12 -37.62
C ILE A 219 20.53 -15.87 -38.11
N PRO A 220 20.45 -16.22 -39.41
CA PRO A 220 19.40 -17.12 -39.91
C PRO A 220 19.44 -18.47 -39.20
N VAL A 221 18.29 -19.01 -38.83
CA VAL A 221 18.19 -20.35 -38.19
C VAL A 221 18.84 -21.44 -39.01
N GLN A 222 18.88 -21.26 -40.35
CA GLN A 222 19.50 -22.19 -41.28
C GLN A 222 21.04 -22.30 -41.14
N ALA A 223 21.69 -21.28 -40.57
CA ALA A 223 23.14 -21.31 -40.32
C ALA A 223 23.52 -22.16 -39.09
N LEU A 224 22.53 -22.58 -38.28
CA LEU A 224 22.77 -23.40 -37.11
C LEU A 224 23.00 -24.86 -37.41
N GLN A 225 24.06 -25.39 -36.84
CA GLN A 225 24.37 -26.82 -36.83
C GLN A 225 24.00 -27.43 -35.47
N TYR A 226 23.32 -28.55 -35.48
CA TYR A 226 22.86 -29.26 -34.31
C TYR A 226 23.72 -30.48 -34.05
N SER A 227 24.27 -30.61 -32.83
CA SER A 227 25.03 -31.81 -32.43
C SER A 227 24.70 -32.15 -30.98
N GLY A 228 23.80 -33.09 -30.78
CA GLY A 228 23.25 -33.41 -29.48
C GLY A 228 22.55 -32.18 -28.85
N THR A 229 22.94 -31.80 -27.64
CA THR A 229 22.42 -30.64 -26.93
C THR A 229 23.09 -29.33 -27.31
N LYS A 230 24.20 -29.38 -28.06
CA LYS A 230 25.01 -28.22 -28.41
C LYS A 230 24.65 -27.65 -29.79
N ARG A 231 24.86 -26.36 -29.94
CA ARG A 231 24.59 -25.58 -31.15
C ARG A 231 25.91 -24.96 -31.65
N TYR A 232 26.12 -24.99 -32.95
CA TYR A 232 27.34 -24.52 -33.58
C TYR A 232 27.02 -23.69 -34.81
N VAL A 233 27.96 -22.82 -35.16
CA VAL A 233 27.98 -22.05 -36.40
C VAL A 233 29.38 -22.16 -36.98
N TYR A 234 29.50 -22.13 -38.30
CA TYR A 234 30.81 -22.02 -38.96
C TYR A 234 31.15 -20.55 -39.18
N VAL A 235 32.18 -20.07 -38.49
CA VAL A 235 32.72 -18.72 -38.63
C VAL A 235 33.90 -18.74 -39.58
N VAL A 236 33.95 -17.80 -40.51
CA VAL A 236 35.10 -17.67 -41.43
C VAL A 236 36.18 -16.83 -40.72
N ASP A 237 37.35 -17.46 -40.51
CA ASP A 237 38.49 -16.79 -39.87
C ASP A 237 39.26 -15.86 -40.84
N SER A 238 40.30 -15.20 -40.36
CA SER A 238 41.15 -14.30 -41.13
C SER A 238 41.95 -15.03 -42.23
N ALA A 239 42.09 -16.36 -42.15
CA ALA A 239 42.72 -17.19 -43.15
C ALA A 239 41.72 -17.78 -44.14
N ASN A 240 40.49 -17.31 -44.20
CA ASN A 240 39.39 -17.78 -45.05
C ASN A 240 39.01 -19.26 -44.80
N LYS A 241 39.22 -19.75 -43.57
CA LYS A 241 38.84 -21.11 -43.17
C LYS A 241 37.58 -21.07 -42.29
N ALA A 242 36.70 -22.05 -42.51
CA ALA A 242 35.52 -22.23 -41.69
C ALA A 242 35.89 -22.91 -40.37
N VAL A 243 35.68 -22.21 -39.25
CA VAL A 243 35.94 -22.69 -37.91
C VAL A 243 34.61 -22.98 -37.23
N ARG A 244 34.43 -24.18 -36.73
CA ARG A 244 33.22 -24.58 -35.99
C ARG A 244 33.24 -23.96 -34.60
N THR A 245 32.31 -23.05 -34.37
CA THR A 245 32.19 -22.28 -33.09
C THR A 245 30.94 -22.68 -32.36
N GLU A 246 31.05 -23.02 -31.08
CA GLU A 246 29.89 -23.30 -30.22
C GLU A 246 29.21 -21.99 -29.86
N VAL A 247 27.87 -21.95 -29.97
CA VAL A 247 27.08 -20.75 -29.73
C VAL A 247 25.96 -21.02 -28.72
N LEU A 248 25.67 -20.01 -27.90
CA LEU A 248 24.52 -20.01 -27.02
C LEU A 248 23.41 -19.20 -27.68
N LEU A 249 22.26 -19.85 -27.86
CA LEU A 249 21.10 -19.23 -28.51
C LEU A 249 20.29 -18.40 -27.49
N GLY A 250 19.88 -17.21 -27.89
CA GLY A 250 18.92 -16.37 -27.25
C GLY A 250 17.52 -16.49 -27.87
N ALA A 251 16.80 -15.36 -27.91
CA ALA A 251 15.44 -15.29 -28.43
C ALA A 251 15.40 -15.54 -29.95
N ARG A 252 14.36 -16.22 -30.41
CA ARG A 252 14.06 -16.37 -31.84
C ARG A 252 13.16 -15.22 -32.30
N VAL A 253 13.55 -14.56 -33.38
CA VAL A 253 12.81 -13.48 -34.03
C VAL A 253 12.48 -13.89 -35.46
N GLY A 254 11.29 -14.36 -35.70
CA GLY A 254 10.87 -14.86 -37.01
C GLY A 254 11.72 -16.06 -37.49
N ASN A 255 12.46 -15.87 -38.56
CA ASN A 255 13.38 -16.88 -39.15
C ASN A 255 14.86 -16.69 -38.74
N GLU A 256 15.10 -15.83 -37.76
CA GLU A 256 16.41 -15.51 -37.23
C GLU A 256 16.48 -15.84 -35.73
N VAL A 257 17.70 -16.01 -35.22
CA VAL A 257 17.95 -16.26 -33.79
C VAL A 257 19.08 -15.36 -33.30
N VAL A 258 18.84 -14.79 -32.12
CA VAL A 258 19.85 -14.00 -31.41
C VAL A 258 20.91 -14.94 -30.85
N ILE A 259 22.18 -14.58 -30.96
CA ILE A 259 23.29 -15.30 -30.34
C ILE A 259 23.76 -14.55 -29.09
N GLU A 260 23.59 -15.17 -27.94
CA GLU A 260 24.00 -14.58 -26.65
C GLU A 260 25.51 -14.71 -26.38
N LYS A 261 26.13 -15.81 -26.88
CA LYS A 261 27.57 -16.05 -26.73
C LYS A 261 28.10 -16.86 -27.93
N GLY A 262 29.38 -16.63 -28.23
CA GLY A 262 30.11 -17.41 -29.25
C GLY A 262 30.24 -16.74 -30.62
N LEU A 263 29.60 -15.57 -30.84
CA LEU A 263 29.76 -14.76 -32.03
C LEU A 263 29.92 -13.29 -31.68
N GLU A 264 30.64 -12.55 -32.52
CA GLU A 264 30.73 -11.10 -32.47
C GLU A 264 30.00 -10.48 -33.67
N ILE A 265 29.52 -9.23 -33.49
CA ILE A 265 28.81 -8.48 -34.54
C ILE A 265 29.78 -8.23 -35.70
N GLY A 266 29.37 -8.58 -36.95
CA GLY A 266 30.16 -8.39 -38.17
C GLY A 266 31.00 -9.58 -38.55
N GLN A 267 31.06 -10.67 -37.79
CA GLN A 267 31.72 -11.90 -38.22
C GLN A 267 30.97 -12.55 -39.42
N ARG A 268 31.74 -13.07 -40.37
CA ARG A 268 31.18 -13.86 -41.49
C ARG A 268 30.89 -15.29 -41.04
N ILE A 269 29.69 -15.76 -41.31
CA ILE A 269 29.22 -17.11 -41.01
C ILE A 269 28.86 -17.85 -42.31
#